data_57d0ee149771478176cf1ef87acdf34f
#
_entry.id   57d0ee149771478176cf1ef87acdf34f
#
_cell.length_a   1.000
_cell.length_b   1.000
_cell.length_c   1.000
_cell.angle_alpha   90.00
_cell.angle_beta   90.00
_cell.angle_gamma   90.00
#
_symmetry.space_group_name_H-M   'P 1'
#
loop_
_entity.id
_entity.type
_entity.pdbx_description
1 polymer ?
#
loop_
_entity_poly.entity_id
_entity_poly.type
_entity_poly.pdbx_seq_one_letter_code
_entity_poly.pdbx_strand_id
1 'polypeptide(L)'
;MEEWGLVTGREGQMSVDSSAEASSMAQGLRIVRLVAGREKLGRQLLGVSQLAAELDMEQSRVSRLAQELCDLGLLERVDRGPFRTGPRFFGLAAALNTGWVREAKTELEALVAALGLRARLSVRDGYRVVLVRASSNDAVPGSFVKPGMVTPAWCTGAGRALLWDLDRPALDALLQDVNYIGIGGPGAAHSTDGVWDLMVRDRDAGVITAAEEFEHEVVELAVPVRDAGGAILASLSVLGSRARIGPDAAAAAAVLTSAAERLGSRGSAR
;
A
#
# COMPACT_ATOMS: atom_id res chain seq x y z
N MET A 1 -10.86 -12.90 27.95
CA MET A 1 -10.77 -13.74 26.74
C MET A 1 -12.02 -13.42 25.94
N GLU A 2 -11.96 -12.34 25.16
CA GLU A 2 -13.03 -11.94 24.25
C GLU A 2 -12.52 -12.17 22.82
N GLU A 3 -13.26 -13.04 22.14
CA GLU A 3 -13.03 -13.38 20.74
C GLU A 3 -13.19 -12.12 19.89
N TRP A 4 -12.11 -11.68 19.29
CA TRP A 4 -12.16 -10.70 18.21
C TRP A 4 -12.74 -11.38 16.98
N GLY A 5 -14.05 -11.25 16.82
CA GLY A 5 -14.72 -11.62 15.59
C GLY A 5 -14.05 -10.97 14.40
N LEU A 6 -13.53 -11.80 13.49
CA LEU A 6 -13.14 -11.40 12.15
C LEU A 6 -14.34 -10.70 11.51
N VAL A 7 -14.30 -9.36 11.52
CA VAL A 7 -15.18 -8.57 10.67
C VAL A 7 -14.76 -8.87 9.23
N THR A 8 -15.43 -9.83 8.63
CA THR A 8 -15.52 -9.93 7.18
C THR A 8 -16.36 -8.75 6.71
N GLY A 9 -15.77 -7.56 6.76
CA GLY A 9 -16.32 -6.39 6.12
C GLY A 9 -16.44 -6.72 4.64
N ARG A 10 -17.68 -6.77 4.13
CA ARG A 10 -17.94 -6.58 2.71
C ARG A 10 -17.05 -5.42 2.30
N GLU A 11 -16.10 -5.70 1.39
CA GLU A 11 -15.34 -4.67 0.70
C GLU A 11 -16.36 -3.63 0.25
N GLY A 12 -16.26 -2.41 0.80
CA GLY A 12 -17.10 -1.31 0.40
C GLY A 12 -16.97 -1.19 -1.11
N GLN A 13 -18.02 -1.61 -1.80
CA GLN A 13 -18.19 -1.50 -3.22
C GLN A 13 -18.18 -0.01 -3.51
N MET A 14 -16.98 0.53 -3.78
CA MET A 14 -16.92 1.79 -4.50
C MET A 14 -17.59 1.54 -5.84
N SER A 15 -18.73 2.15 -6.02
CA SER A 15 -19.38 2.34 -7.30
C SER A 15 -18.41 3.08 -8.23
N VAL A 16 -17.51 2.35 -8.89
CA VAL A 16 -17.08 2.74 -10.21
C VAL A 16 -18.29 2.41 -11.07
N ASP A 17 -19.11 3.39 -11.26
CA ASP A 17 -20.20 3.34 -12.20
C ASP A 17 -19.63 2.93 -13.56
N SER A 18 -20.26 1.96 -14.18
CA SER A 18 -20.00 1.31 -15.47
C SER A 18 -19.16 0.02 -15.45
N SER A 19 -19.69 -1.06 -14.87
CA SER A 19 -19.24 -2.42 -15.18
C SER A 19 -19.47 -2.77 -16.68
N ALA A 20 -20.31 -2.03 -17.38
CA ALA A 20 -20.65 -2.24 -18.80
C ALA A 20 -19.65 -1.61 -19.77
N GLU A 21 -18.85 -0.62 -19.38
CA GLU A 21 -17.92 0.11 -20.28
C GLU A 21 -16.44 -0.14 -20.03
N ALA A 22 -16.06 -0.92 -19.02
CA ALA A 22 -14.66 -1.21 -18.79
C ALA A 22 -14.06 -1.98 -19.98
N SER A 23 -12.92 -1.50 -20.51
CA SER A 23 -12.23 -2.16 -21.61
C SER A 23 -11.89 -3.62 -21.28
N SER A 24 -11.75 -4.49 -22.29
CA SER A 24 -11.35 -5.89 -22.07
C SER A 24 -10.03 -6.01 -21.32
N MET A 25 -9.09 -5.06 -21.54
CA MET A 25 -7.85 -4.97 -20.78
C MET A 25 -8.09 -4.70 -19.28
N ALA A 26 -8.92 -3.71 -18.94
CA ALA A 26 -9.25 -3.40 -17.55
C ALA A 26 -9.92 -4.58 -16.86
N GLN A 27 -10.81 -5.28 -17.55
CA GLN A 27 -11.47 -6.48 -17.05
C GLN A 27 -10.48 -7.63 -16.85
N GLY A 28 -9.56 -7.86 -17.79
CA GLY A 28 -8.48 -8.84 -17.67
C GLY A 28 -7.58 -8.56 -16.45
N LEU A 29 -7.19 -7.31 -16.24
CA LEU A 29 -6.41 -6.90 -15.06
C LEU A 29 -7.17 -7.09 -13.74
N ARG A 30 -8.50 -6.89 -13.72
CA ARG A 30 -9.33 -7.19 -12.54
C ARG A 30 -9.29 -8.69 -12.20
N ILE A 31 -9.33 -9.57 -13.21
CA ILE A 31 -9.19 -11.03 -13.01
C ILE A 31 -7.81 -11.36 -12.42
N VAL A 32 -6.73 -10.86 -13.00
CA VAL A 32 -5.36 -11.08 -12.49
C VAL A 32 -5.22 -10.61 -11.05
N ARG A 33 -5.72 -9.40 -10.73
CA ARG A 33 -5.67 -8.85 -9.37
C ARG A 33 -6.41 -9.71 -8.36
N LEU A 34 -7.60 -10.21 -8.71
CA LEU A 34 -8.38 -11.06 -7.84
C LEU A 34 -7.68 -12.40 -7.57
N VAL A 35 -7.17 -13.07 -8.62
CA VAL A 35 -6.45 -14.34 -8.50
C VAL A 35 -5.18 -14.18 -7.66
N ALA A 36 -4.34 -13.19 -7.97
CA ALA A 36 -3.11 -12.93 -7.23
C ALA A 36 -3.37 -12.56 -5.77
N GLY A 37 -4.42 -11.78 -5.50
CA GLY A 37 -4.82 -11.41 -4.15
C GLY A 37 -5.26 -12.60 -3.29
N ARG A 38 -6.01 -13.55 -3.87
CA ARG A 38 -6.44 -14.75 -3.16
C ARG A 38 -5.28 -15.70 -2.90
N GLU A 39 -4.41 -15.92 -3.88
CA GLU A 39 -3.23 -16.76 -3.73
C GLU A 39 -2.29 -16.23 -2.64
N LYS A 40 -2.06 -14.90 -2.61
CA LYS A 40 -1.28 -14.23 -1.57
C LYS A 40 -1.83 -14.48 -0.15
N LEU A 41 -3.15 -14.58 0.00
CA LEU A 41 -3.81 -14.81 1.30
C LEU A 41 -3.95 -16.30 1.63
N GLY A 42 -3.45 -17.20 0.78
CA GLY A 42 -3.65 -18.66 0.93
C GLY A 42 -5.11 -19.08 0.84
N ARG A 43 -5.97 -18.27 0.20
CA ARG A 43 -7.37 -18.57 0.03
C ARG A 43 -7.58 -19.55 -1.12
N GLN A 44 -8.73 -20.24 -1.11
CA GLN A 44 -9.11 -21.13 -2.19
C GLN A 44 -9.07 -20.43 -3.55
N LEU A 45 -8.46 -21.09 -4.55
CA LEU A 45 -8.42 -20.63 -5.92
C LEU A 45 -9.83 -20.63 -6.53
N LEU A 46 -10.07 -19.72 -7.46
CA LEU A 46 -11.39 -19.54 -8.09
C LEU A 46 -11.40 -20.07 -9.52
N GLY A 47 -12.48 -20.77 -9.86
CA GLY A 47 -12.85 -21.10 -11.23
C GLY A 47 -13.63 -19.98 -11.92
N VAL A 48 -13.97 -20.21 -13.21
CA VAL A 48 -14.66 -19.19 -14.04
C VAL A 48 -15.95 -18.66 -13.39
N SER A 49 -16.82 -19.53 -12.89
CA SER A 49 -18.11 -19.13 -12.32
C SER A 49 -17.94 -18.27 -11.06
N GLN A 50 -16.96 -18.60 -10.23
CA GLN A 50 -16.68 -17.87 -9.00
C GLN A 50 -16.03 -16.50 -9.31
N LEU A 51 -15.11 -16.45 -10.30
CA LEU A 51 -14.55 -15.19 -10.79
C LEU A 51 -15.63 -14.28 -11.37
N ALA A 52 -16.57 -14.85 -12.13
CA ALA A 52 -17.69 -14.13 -12.71
C ALA A 52 -18.58 -13.50 -11.64
N ALA A 53 -18.93 -14.27 -10.60
CA ALA A 53 -19.72 -13.80 -9.47
C ALA A 53 -18.99 -12.70 -8.65
N GLU A 54 -17.70 -12.89 -8.34
CA GLU A 54 -16.92 -11.93 -7.54
C GLU A 54 -16.66 -10.60 -8.29
N LEU A 55 -16.59 -10.64 -9.63
CA LEU A 55 -16.29 -9.47 -10.45
C LEU A 55 -17.53 -8.81 -11.07
N ASP A 56 -18.71 -9.40 -10.84
CA ASP A 56 -19.97 -9.01 -11.49
C ASP A 56 -19.82 -8.93 -13.01
N MET A 57 -19.37 -10.06 -13.59
CA MET A 57 -19.11 -10.18 -15.02
C MET A 57 -19.80 -11.42 -15.60
N GLU A 58 -20.15 -11.38 -16.88
CA GLU A 58 -20.68 -12.52 -17.58
C GLU A 58 -19.66 -13.69 -17.66
N GLN A 59 -20.09 -14.91 -17.35
CA GLN A 59 -19.23 -16.08 -17.25
C GLN A 59 -18.49 -16.38 -18.57
N SER A 60 -19.16 -16.21 -19.72
CA SER A 60 -18.54 -16.41 -21.04
C SER A 60 -17.39 -15.43 -21.28
N ARG A 61 -17.57 -14.19 -20.84
CA ARG A 61 -16.55 -13.13 -20.95
C ARG A 61 -15.36 -13.40 -20.04
N VAL A 62 -15.62 -13.80 -18.79
CA VAL A 62 -14.55 -14.21 -17.86
C VAL A 62 -13.78 -15.39 -18.39
N SER A 63 -14.46 -16.40 -18.96
CA SER A 63 -13.82 -17.58 -19.55
C SER A 63 -12.86 -17.21 -20.67
N ARG A 64 -13.28 -16.33 -21.58
CA ARG A 64 -12.44 -15.85 -22.68
C ARG A 64 -11.23 -15.06 -22.21
N LEU A 65 -11.44 -14.06 -21.33
CA LEU A 65 -10.36 -13.23 -20.82
C LEU A 65 -9.36 -14.05 -19.97
N ALA A 66 -9.86 -14.99 -19.15
CA ALA A 66 -8.99 -15.86 -18.38
C ALA A 66 -8.16 -16.80 -19.27
N GLN A 67 -8.73 -17.27 -20.40
CA GLN A 67 -7.98 -18.06 -21.39
C GLN A 67 -6.89 -17.21 -22.04
N GLU A 68 -7.19 -15.99 -22.50
CA GLU A 68 -6.19 -15.07 -23.06
C GLU A 68 -5.05 -14.78 -22.05
N LEU A 69 -5.39 -14.61 -20.78
CA LEU A 69 -4.40 -14.43 -19.72
C LEU A 69 -3.54 -15.68 -19.48
N CYS A 70 -4.11 -16.88 -19.65
CA CYS A 70 -3.35 -18.13 -19.62
C CYS A 70 -2.41 -18.24 -20.82
N ASP A 71 -2.87 -17.92 -22.02
CA ASP A 71 -2.06 -17.94 -23.24
C ASP A 71 -0.89 -16.94 -23.15
N LEU A 72 -1.10 -15.81 -22.47
CA LEU A 72 -0.06 -14.85 -22.13
C LEU A 72 0.85 -15.31 -20.99
N GLY A 73 0.53 -16.41 -20.29
CA GLY A 73 1.28 -16.92 -19.15
C GLY A 73 1.16 -16.07 -17.87
N LEU A 74 0.20 -15.14 -17.83
CA LEU A 74 -0.12 -14.33 -16.63
C LEU A 74 -0.95 -15.10 -15.62
N LEU A 75 -1.79 -16.01 -16.09
CA LEU A 75 -2.52 -16.98 -15.28
C LEU A 75 -2.14 -18.40 -15.71
N GLU A 76 -2.43 -19.35 -14.85
CA GLU A 76 -2.33 -20.78 -15.12
C GLU A 76 -3.57 -21.48 -14.56
N ARG A 77 -4.11 -22.42 -15.32
CA ARG A 77 -5.27 -23.24 -14.89
C ARG A 77 -4.78 -24.48 -14.16
N VAL A 78 -5.29 -24.70 -12.96
CA VAL A 78 -4.97 -25.87 -12.14
C VAL A 78 -6.01 -26.96 -12.44
N ASP A 79 -5.58 -28.16 -12.84
CA ASP A 79 -6.42 -29.33 -13.06
C ASP A 79 -7.70 -29.08 -13.88
N ARG A 80 -7.63 -28.26 -14.93
CA ARG A 80 -8.76 -27.81 -15.75
C ARG A 80 -9.87 -27.07 -14.99
N GLY A 81 -9.58 -26.63 -13.77
CA GLY A 81 -10.52 -25.95 -12.86
C GLY A 81 -10.12 -24.50 -12.57
N PRO A 82 -9.72 -24.21 -11.32
CA PRO A 82 -9.45 -22.85 -10.86
C PRO A 82 -8.14 -22.29 -11.44
N PHE A 83 -7.97 -20.97 -11.27
CA PHE A 83 -6.81 -20.23 -11.77
C PHE A 83 -5.85 -19.85 -10.64
N ARG A 84 -4.55 -19.84 -10.96
CA ARG A 84 -3.48 -19.27 -10.15
C ARG A 84 -2.64 -18.31 -10.99
N THR A 85 -1.74 -17.57 -10.35
CA THR A 85 -0.78 -16.71 -11.05
C THR A 85 0.19 -17.54 -11.88
N GLY A 86 0.36 -17.18 -13.15
CA GLY A 86 1.25 -17.86 -14.08
C GLY A 86 2.71 -17.41 -13.97
N PRO A 87 3.66 -18.15 -14.58
CA PRO A 87 5.08 -17.86 -14.48
C PRO A 87 5.50 -16.50 -15.02
N ARG A 88 4.83 -15.96 -16.04
CA ARG A 88 5.12 -14.63 -16.56
C ARG A 88 4.71 -13.51 -15.59
N PHE A 89 3.72 -13.74 -14.74
CA PHE A 89 3.37 -12.81 -13.69
C PHE A 89 4.55 -12.61 -12.72
N PHE A 90 5.22 -13.71 -12.32
CA PHE A 90 6.41 -13.63 -11.48
C PHE A 90 7.59 -12.96 -12.19
N GLY A 91 7.74 -13.19 -13.50
CA GLY A 91 8.75 -12.49 -14.31
C GLY A 91 8.55 -10.98 -14.34
N LEU A 92 7.31 -10.51 -14.51
CA LEU A 92 6.97 -9.08 -14.45
C LEU A 92 7.22 -8.52 -13.03
N ALA A 93 6.80 -9.23 -11.99
CA ALA A 93 7.02 -8.82 -10.60
C ALA A 93 8.54 -8.76 -10.28
N ALA A 94 9.33 -9.71 -10.78
CA ALA A 94 10.77 -9.72 -10.61
C ALA A 94 11.46 -8.56 -11.36
N ALA A 95 10.97 -8.17 -12.53
CA ALA A 95 11.47 -7.02 -13.29
C ALA A 95 11.30 -5.70 -12.50
N LEU A 96 10.26 -5.57 -11.68
CA LEU A 96 10.07 -4.43 -10.78
C LEU A 96 11.08 -4.41 -9.62
N ASN A 97 11.81 -5.50 -9.40
CA ASN A 97 12.82 -5.61 -8.34
C ASN A 97 14.20 -5.08 -8.77
N THR A 98 14.30 -4.45 -9.93
CA THR A 98 15.52 -3.83 -10.45
C THR A 98 15.59 -2.33 -10.08
N GLY A 99 16.79 -1.78 -10.02
CA GLY A 99 17.01 -0.37 -9.73
C GLY A 99 16.65 0.00 -8.30
N TRP A 100 15.99 1.16 -8.13
CA TRP A 100 15.76 1.80 -6.84
C TRP A 100 14.96 0.97 -5.82
N VAL A 101 14.07 0.07 -6.25
CA VAL A 101 13.32 -0.82 -5.34
C VAL A 101 14.24 -1.85 -4.69
N ARG A 102 15.30 -2.28 -5.39
CA ARG A 102 16.33 -3.15 -4.81
C ARG A 102 17.22 -2.38 -3.84
N GLU A 103 17.59 -1.15 -4.20
CA GLU A 103 18.37 -0.26 -3.33
C GLU A 103 17.59 0.13 -2.07
N ALA A 104 16.28 0.28 -2.19
CA ALA A 104 15.40 0.49 -1.05
C ALA A 104 15.51 -0.65 0.00
N LYS A 105 15.77 -1.88 -0.42
CA LYS A 105 16.00 -2.99 0.54
C LYS A 105 17.18 -2.67 1.46
N THR A 106 18.30 -2.23 0.89
CA THR A 106 19.50 -1.89 1.66
C THR A 106 19.27 -0.72 2.62
N GLU A 107 18.57 0.32 2.17
CA GLU A 107 18.23 1.46 3.03
C GLU A 107 17.26 1.06 4.15
N LEU A 108 16.26 0.22 3.87
CA LEU A 108 15.35 -0.28 4.90
C LEU A 108 16.07 -1.14 5.94
N GLU A 109 16.99 -2.02 5.51
CA GLU A 109 17.81 -2.82 6.41
C GLU A 109 18.73 -1.95 7.28
N ALA A 110 19.33 -0.90 6.70
CA ALA A 110 20.14 0.07 7.44
C ALA A 110 19.32 0.84 8.47
N LEU A 111 18.09 1.26 8.14
CA LEU A 111 17.17 1.92 9.07
C LEU A 111 16.80 0.99 10.24
N VAL A 112 16.49 -0.28 9.95
CA VAL A 112 16.19 -1.27 10.99
C VAL A 112 17.41 -1.50 11.91
N ALA A 113 18.61 -1.60 11.35
CA ALA A 113 19.83 -1.77 12.12
C ALA A 113 20.13 -0.56 13.01
N ALA A 114 19.95 0.67 12.49
CA ALA A 114 20.26 1.91 13.20
C ALA A 114 19.24 2.24 14.29
N LEU A 115 17.95 2.03 14.02
CA LEU A 115 16.86 2.50 14.88
C LEU A 115 16.19 1.38 15.70
N GLY A 116 16.39 0.12 15.32
CA GLY A 116 15.66 -1.00 15.90
C GLY A 116 14.16 -0.97 15.65
N LEU A 117 13.70 -0.17 14.71
CA LEU A 117 12.29 0.03 14.33
C LEU A 117 11.98 -0.75 13.05
N ARG A 118 10.69 -0.99 12.79
CA ARG A 118 10.26 -1.50 11.48
C ARG A 118 10.37 -0.38 10.45
N ALA A 119 10.86 -0.69 9.24
CA ALA A 119 10.98 0.25 8.15
C ALA A 119 10.13 -0.18 6.95
N ARG A 120 9.48 0.77 6.28
CA ARG A 120 8.56 0.53 5.15
C ARG A 120 8.84 1.50 4.01
N LEU A 121 8.68 1.01 2.79
CA LEU A 121 8.61 1.80 1.56
C LEU A 121 7.23 1.61 0.94
N SER A 122 6.55 2.71 0.66
CA SER A 122 5.21 2.69 0.11
C SER A 122 5.06 3.65 -1.07
N VAL A 123 4.12 3.35 -1.98
CA VAL A 123 3.78 4.20 -3.13
C VAL A 123 2.30 4.56 -3.10
N ARG A 124 1.92 5.63 -3.84
CA ARG A 124 0.55 6.13 -3.90
C ARG A 124 -0.24 5.46 -5.03
N ASP A 125 -1.47 5.11 -4.73
CA ASP A 125 -2.51 4.70 -5.69
C ASP A 125 -3.79 5.48 -5.37
N GLY A 126 -3.97 6.64 -5.99
CA GLY A 126 -5.04 7.57 -5.67
C GLY A 126 -5.00 8.03 -4.22
N TYR A 127 -6.08 7.78 -3.46
CA TYR A 127 -6.17 8.03 -2.01
C TYR A 127 -5.70 6.83 -1.16
N ARG A 128 -5.05 5.86 -1.78
CA ARG A 128 -4.52 4.64 -1.13
C ARG A 128 -3.00 4.62 -1.14
N VAL A 129 -2.48 3.82 -0.25
CA VAL A 129 -1.05 3.53 -0.10
C VAL A 129 -0.83 2.06 -0.34
N VAL A 130 0.10 1.73 -1.22
CA VAL A 130 0.53 0.36 -1.46
C VAL A 130 1.89 0.14 -0.82
N LEU A 131 1.99 -0.79 0.13
CA LEU A 131 3.27 -1.18 0.71
C LEU A 131 4.08 -1.99 -0.31
N VAL A 132 5.20 -1.43 -0.76
CA VAL A 132 6.10 -2.07 -1.74
C VAL A 132 7.12 -2.98 -1.06
N ARG A 133 7.74 -2.49 0.02
CA ARG A 133 8.73 -3.23 0.80
C ARG A 133 8.65 -2.91 2.28
N ALA A 134 9.04 -3.91 3.08
CA ALA A 134 9.21 -3.75 4.51
C ALA A 134 10.46 -4.49 4.97
N SER A 135 11.08 -3.99 6.03
CA SER A 135 12.14 -4.65 6.77
C SER A 135 11.86 -4.54 8.27
N SER A 136 12.21 -5.58 9.01
CA SER A 136 12.13 -5.62 10.47
C SER A 136 13.16 -6.60 10.99
N ASN A 137 13.54 -6.48 12.26
CA ASN A 137 14.25 -7.52 12.96
C ASN A 137 13.27 -8.44 13.71
N ASP A 138 13.70 -9.66 14.05
CA ASP A 138 12.87 -10.68 14.72
C ASP A 138 12.40 -10.27 16.12
N ALA A 139 13.05 -9.24 16.71
CA ALA A 139 12.73 -8.74 18.05
C ALA A 139 11.48 -7.83 18.07
N VAL A 140 10.90 -7.47 16.92
CA VAL A 140 9.71 -6.63 16.84
C VAL A 140 8.49 -7.51 16.56
N PRO A 141 7.55 -7.67 17.52
CA PRO A 141 6.34 -8.47 17.32
C PRO A 141 5.58 -8.07 16.05
N GLY A 142 5.02 -9.06 15.37
CA GLY A 142 4.53 -9.00 14.02
C GLY A 142 3.63 -7.81 13.70
N SER A 143 3.91 -7.17 12.59
CA SER A 143 2.93 -6.33 11.89
C SER A 143 2.14 -7.22 10.95
N PHE A 144 0.82 -7.05 10.93
CA PHE A 144 -0.05 -7.70 9.95
C PHE A 144 0.18 -7.17 8.53
N VAL A 145 0.94 -6.07 8.37
CA VAL A 145 1.14 -5.36 7.11
C VAL A 145 2.28 -5.99 6.32
N LYS A 146 1.94 -6.56 5.17
CA LYS A 146 2.88 -7.25 4.25
C LYS A 146 3.01 -6.48 2.92
N PRO A 147 4.13 -6.59 2.19
CA PRO A 147 4.24 -6.04 0.85
C PRO A 147 3.05 -6.39 -0.04
N GLY A 148 2.55 -5.39 -0.79
CA GLY A 148 1.31 -5.43 -1.55
C GLY A 148 0.03 -5.25 -0.73
N MET A 149 0.11 -4.96 0.57
CA MET A 149 -1.04 -4.51 1.34
C MET A 149 -1.38 -3.07 0.97
N VAL A 150 -2.67 -2.78 0.94
CA VAL A 150 -3.22 -1.47 0.61
C VAL A 150 -3.85 -0.88 1.86
N THR A 151 -3.49 0.35 2.20
CA THR A 151 -4.05 1.10 3.32
C THR A 151 -4.54 2.48 2.84
N PRO A 152 -5.44 3.15 3.57
CA PRO A 152 -5.83 4.52 3.24
C PRO A 152 -4.66 5.51 3.45
N ALA A 153 -4.58 6.54 2.59
CA ALA A 153 -3.55 7.56 2.75
C ALA A 153 -3.86 8.54 3.89
N TRP A 154 -5.12 8.75 4.21
CA TRP A 154 -5.56 9.76 5.16
C TRP A 154 -5.30 9.40 6.62
N CYS A 155 -5.16 8.12 6.98
CA CYS A 155 -4.93 7.64 8.34
C CYS A 155 -3.59 6.92 8.53
N THR A 156 -2.60 7.17 7.67
CA THR A 156 -1.25 6.60 7.79
C THR A 156 -0.19 7.67 7.60
N GLY A 157 0.92 7.56 8.30
CA GLY A 157 2.07 8.45 8.13
C GLY A 157 2.62 8.37 6.71
N ALA A 158 2.80 7.15 6.20
CA ALA A 158 3.22 6.91 4.81
C ALA A 158 2.28 7.59 3.81
N GLY A 159 0.98 7.58 4.07
CA GLY A 159 -0.01 8.22 3.22
C GLY A 159 0.14 9.74 3.17
N ARG A 160 0.22 10.40 4.31
CA ARG A 160 0.42 11.85 4.34
C ARG A 160 1.75 12.27 3.69
N ALA A 161 2.80 11.45 3.80
CA ALA A 161 4.06 11.69 3.09
C ALA A 161 3.86 11.68 1.57
N LEU A 162 3.00 10.80 1.05
CA LEU A 162 2.66 10.73 -0.36
C LEU A 162 1.71 11.84 -0.84
N LEU A 163 1.02 12.49 0.10
CA LEU A 163 0.13 13.63 -0.15
C LEU A 163 0.81 14.97 0.15
N TRP A 164 2.08 14.97 0.51
CA TRP A 164 2.82 16.12 1.05
C TRP A 164 2.70 17.39 0.21
N ASP A 165 2.72 17.30 -1.12
CA ASP A 165 2.71 18.45 -2.02
C ASP A 165 1.28 18.88 -2.45
N LEU A 166 0.24 18.16 -2.02
CA LEU A 166 -1.12 18.53 -2.38
C LEU A 166 -1.51 19.84 -1.68
N ASP A 167 -2.06 20.77 -2.44
CA ASP A 167 -2.77 21.90 -1.89
C ASP A 167 -4.18 21.47 -1.39
N ARG A 168 -4.87 22.39 -0.73
CA ARG A 168 -6.16 22.09 -0.15
C ARG A 168 -7.21 21.67 -1.20
N PRO A 169 -7.37 22.37 -2.35
CA PRO A 169 -8.32 21.95 -3.39
C PRO A 169 -8.04 20.54 -3.95
N ALA A 170 -6.76 20.20 -4.16
CA ALA A 170 -6.40 18.87 -4.65
C ALA A 170 -6.65 17.77 -3.61
N LEU A 171 -6.45 18.07 -2.32
CA LEU A 171 -6.79 17.15 -1.23
C LEU A 171 -8.30 16.93 -1.14
N ASP A 172 -9.10 18.00 -1.22
CA ASP A 172 -10.56 17.93 -1.20
C ASP A 172 -11.08 17.06 -2.36
N ALA A 173 -10.58 17.29 -3.57
CA ALA A 173 -10.95 16.51 -4.74
C ALA A 173 -10.54 15.02 -4.62
N LEU A 174 -9.38 14.76 -4.00
CA LEU A 174 -8.88 13.39 -3.80
C LEU A 174 -9.71 12.60 -2.78
N LEU A 175 -10.17 13.27 -1.72
CA LEU A 175 -10.82 12.65 -0.57
C LEU A 175 -12.36 12.84 -0.55
N GLN A 176 -12.95 13.43 -1.58
CA GLN A 176 -14.39 13.78 -1.64
C GLN A 176 -15.33 12.60 -1.37
N ASP A 177 -14.95 11.40 -1.83
CA ASP A 177 -15.76 10.18 -1.73
C ASP A 177 -15.23 9.21 -0.64
N VAL A 178 -14.32 9.67 0.23
CA VAL A 178 -13.74 8.83 1.27
C VAL A 178 -14.71 8.70 2.45
N ASN A 179 -14.99 7.46 2.81
CA ASN A 179 -15.69 7.16 4.06
C ASN A 179 -14.66 6.98 5.19
N TYR A 180 -14.68 7.88 6.15
CA TYR A 180 -13.79 7.90 7.32
C TYR A 180 -14.24 6.96 8.46
N ILE A 181 -15.39 6.29 8.30
CA ILE A 181 -15.97 5.44 9.36
C ILE A 181 -15.44 4.02 9.26
N GLY A 182 -15.04 3.45 10.40
CA GLY A 182 -14.68 2.03 10.53
C GLY A 182 -13.27 1.67 10.07
N ILE A 183 -12.45 2.66 9.68
CA ILE A 183 -11.05 2.46 9.33
C ILE A 183 -10.22 3.52 10.05
N GLY A 184 -9.05 3.13 10.53
CA GLY A 184 -8.15 3.99 11.29
C GLY A 184 -8.17 3.69 12.78
N GLY A 185 -7.10 4.09 13.45
CA GLY A 185 -6.95 4.01 14.90
C GLY A 185 -7.54 5.22 15.62
N PRO A 186 -7.41 5.30 16.94
CA PRO A 186 -7.99 6.38 17.75
C PRO A 186 -7.41 7.77 17.44
N GLY A 187 -6.22 7.84 16.85
CA GLY A 187 -5.60 9.11 16.43
C GLY A 187 -5.90 9.54 15.00
N ALA A 188 -6.72 8.76 14.26
CA ALA A 188 -7.03 9.06 12.86
C ALA A 188 -7.88 10.34 12.71
N ALA A 189 -7.66 11.08 11.64
CA ALA A 189 -8.58 12.13 11.23
C ALA A 189 -9.91 11.51 10.77
N HIS A 190 -11.01 12.20 11.00
CA HIS A 190 -12.36 11.78 10.62
C HIS A 190 -13.01 12.69 9.58
N SER A 191 -12.21 13.57 8.96
CA SER A 191 -12.65 14.49 7.92
C SER A 191 -11.46 14.95 7.09
N THR A 192 -11.72 15.49 5.90
CA THR A 192 -10.69 16.12 5.07
C THR A 192 -10.04 17.31 5.77
N ASP A 193 -10.80 18.09 6.56
CA ASP A 193 -10.25 19.18 7.37
C ASP A 193 -9.23 18.66 8.37
N GLY A 194 -9.57 17.61 9.11
CA GLY A 194 -8.64 16.99 10.05
C GLY A 194 -7.38 16.45 9.38
N VAL A 195 -7.49 15.86 8.18
CA VAL A 195 -6.31 15.44 7.41
C VAL A 195 -5.45 16.63 7.02
N TRP A 196 -6.07 17.73 6.59
CA TRP A 196 -5.36 18.95 6.22
C TRP A 196 -4.60 19.55 7.40
N ASP A 197 -5.25 19.66 8.56
CA ASP A 197 -4.62 20.19 9.78
C ASP A 197 -3.40 19.35 10.19
N LEU A 198 -3.50 18.02 10.09
CA LEU A 198 -2.37 17.14 10.30
C LEU A 198 -1.25 17.36 9.27
N MET A 199 -1.59 17.58 7.99
CA MET A 199 -0.60 17.86 6.94
C MET A 199 0.11 19.20 7.17
N VAL A 200 -0.60 20.24 7.60
CA VAL A 200 0.00 21.55 7.93
C VAL A 200 0.99 21.39 9.10
N ARG A 201 0.55 20.77 10.18
CA ARG A 201 1.40 20.47 11.34
C ARG A 201 2.66 19.70 10.94
N ASP A 202 2.52 18.66 10.12
CA ASP A 202 3.63 17.80 9.71
C ASP A 202 4.61 18.54 8.80
N ARG A 203 4.13 19.44 7.93
CA ARG A 203 4.97 20.31 7.08
C ARG A 203 5.80 21.29 7.92
N ASP A 204 5.20 21.88 8.93
CA ASP A 204 5.90 22.79 9.86
C ASP A 204 6.99 22.04 10.65
N ALA A 205 6.74 20.78 10.98
CA ALA A 205 7.70 19.92 11.67
C ALA A 205 8.77 19.31 10.74
N GLY A 206 8.56 19.32 9.42
CA GLY A 206 9.45 18.71 8.42
C GLY A 206 9.40 17.18 8.37
N VAL A 207 8.56 16.56 9.18
CA VAL A 207 8.39 15.10 9.27
C VAL A 207 6.96 14.76 9.68
N ILE A 208 6.41 13.69 9.11
CA ILE A 208 5.10 13.18 9.52
C ILE A 208 5.27 12.37 10.81
N THR A 209 4.43 12.70 11.81
CA THR A 209 4.25 11.88 13.01
C THR A 209 2.80 11.43 13.09
N ALA A 210 2.56 10.17 12.76
CA ALA A 210 1.25 9.53 12.85
C ALA A 210 1.20 8.67 14.11
N ALA A 211 0.53 9.17 15.16
CA ALA A 211 0.40 8.47 16.42
C ALA A 211 -0.96 7.78 16.49
N GLU A 212 -0.96 6.46 16.52
CA GLU A 212 -2.18 5.62 16.62
C GLU A 212 -3.23 5.92 15.53
N GLU A 213 -2.80 6.40 14.37
CA GLU A 213 -3.74 6.78 13.30
C GLU A 213 -4.24 5.58 12.50
N PHE A 214 -3.46 4.51 12.40
CA PHE A 214 -3.85 3.28 11.72
C PHE A 214 -3.87 2.07 12.65
N GLU A 215 -2.80 1.86 13.41
CA GLU A 215 -2.67 0.76 14.37
C GLU A 215 -2.64 1.34 15.79
N HIS A 216 -3.37 0.73 16.72
CA HIS A 216 -3.35 1.09 18.13
C HIS A 216 -1.93 0.93 18.72
N GLU A 217 -1.51 1.83 19.61
CA GLU A 217 -0.18 1.88 20.23
C GLU A 217 1.02 2.03 19.27
N VAL A 218 0.78 2.21 17.98
CA VAL A 218 1.83 2.41 16.98
C VAL A 218 2.00 3.88 16.66
N VAL A 219 3.26 4.32 16.65
CA VAL A 219 3.68 5.62 16.09
C VAL A 219 4.45 5.34 14.80
N GLU A 220 4.09 6.05 13.75
CA GLU A 220 4.79 6.04 12.47
C GLU A 220 5.43 7.41 12.22
N LEU A 221 6.74 7.42 11.98
CA LEU A 221 7.45 8.57 11.40
C LEU A 221 7.59 8.33 9.90
N ALA A 222 7.27 9.32 9.09
CA ALA A 222 7.33 9.17 7.63
C ALA A 222 7.84 10.45 6.95
N VAL A 223 8.50 10.27 5.80
CA VAL A 223 8.96 11.36 4.94
C VAL A 223 8.74 11.00 3.47
N PRO A 224 8.53 11.97 2.57
CA PRO A 224 8.50 11.73 1.14
C PRO A 224 9.91 11.39 0.61
N VAL A 225 9.98 10.45 -0.31
CA VAL A 225 11.14 10.16 -1.14
C VAL A 225 10.95 10.88 -2.47
N ARG A 226 11.88 11.77 -2.84
CA ARG A 226 11.77 12.62 -4.02
C ARG A 226 12.81 12.26 -5.08
N ASP A 227 12.43 12.34 -6.34
CA ASP A 227 13.39 12.28 -7.44
C ASP A 227 14.20 13.57 -7.59
N ALA A 228 15.13 13.63 -8.55
CA ALA A 228 15.93 14.81 -8.83
C ALA A 228 15.11 16.01 -9.33
N GLY A 229 13.91 15.78 -9.86
CA GLY A 229 12.96 16.82 -10.25
C GLY A 229 12.12 17.33 -9.09
N GLY A 230 12.26 16.73 -7.88
CA GLY A 230 11.50 17.07 -6.69
C GLY A 230 10.14 16.34 -6.58
N ALA A 231 9.75 15.52 -7.57
CA ALA A 231 8.50 14.78 -7.52
C ALA A 231 8.55 13.63 -6.48
N ILE A 232 7.44 13.40 -5.79
CA ILE A 232 7.35 12.32 -4.82
C ILE A 232 7.21 10.98 -5.53
N LEU A 233 8.22 10.11 -5.39
CA LEU A 233 8.26 8.75 -5.91
C LEU A 233 7.61 7.74 -4.95
N ALA A 234 7.87 7.92 -3.65
CA ALA A 234 7.47 7.00 -2.61
C ALA A 234 7.41 7.70 -1.25
N SER A 235 6.98 7.00 -0.23
CA SER A 235 7.21 7.36 1.17
C SER A 235 8.13 6.34 1.82
N LEU A 236 9.02 6.83 2.67
CA LEU A 236 9.84 6.03 3.57
C LEU A 236 9.35 6.26 4.99
N SER A 237 9.10 5.19 5.74
CA SER A 237 8.60 5.30 7.11
C SER A 237 9.24 4.31 8.06
N VAL A 238 9.28 4.67 9.34
CA VAL A 238 9.64 3.78 10.45
C VAL A 238 8.54 3.75 11.48
N LEU A 239 8.32 2.57 12.07
CA LEU A 239 7.21 2.30 12.97
C LEU A 239 7.68 1.60 14.25
N GLY A 240 7.07 1.99 15.34
CA GLY A 240 7.30 1.36 16.65
C GLY A 240 6.27 1.82 17.67
N SER A 241 6.37 1.30 18.90
CA SER A 241 5.55 1.81 19.99
C SER A 241 5.95 3.25 20.37
N ARG A 242 5.03 3.98 20.98
CA ARG A 242 5.30 5.32 21.53
C ARG A 242 6.53 5.33 22.46
N ALA A 243 6.70 4.28 23.27
CA ALA A 243 7.82 4.17 24.19
C ALA A 243 9.17 4.04 23.47
N ARG A 244 9.20 3.46 22.27
CA ARG A 244 10.43 3.28 21.48
C ARG A 244 10.77 4.48 20.60
N ILE A 245 9.77 5.17 20.07
CA ILE A 245 9.99 6.32 19.15
C ILE A 245 10.08 7.62 19.96
N GLY A 246 9.27 7.81 21.00
CA GLY A 246 9.09 9.08 21.68
C GLY A 246 10.38 9.75 22.15
N PRO A 247 11.30 9.07 22.86
CA PRO A 247 12.53 9.67 23.38
C PRO A 247 13.48 10.15 22.26
N ASP A 248 13.52 9.45 21.13
CA ASP A 248 14.49 9.64 20.07
C ASP A 248 13.84 10.06 18.73
N ALA A 249 12.60 10.57 18.76
CA ALA A 249 11.83 10.89 17.56
C ALA A 249 12.57 11.84 16.59
N ALA A 250 13.23 12.89 17.13
CA ALA A 250 13.97 13.82 16.30
C ALA A 250 15.20 13.18 15.64
N ALA A 251 15.93 12.34 16.38
CA ALA A 251 17.07 11.60 15.85
C ALA A 251 16.63 10.59 14.79
N ALA A 252 15.54 9.86 15.05
CA ALA A 252 14.96 8.92 14.11
C ALA A 252 14.48 9.63 12.82
N ALA A 253 13.86 10.80 12.94
CA ALA A 253 13.45 11.63 11.81
C ALA A 253 14.64 12.07 10.95
N ALA A 254 15.74 12.50 11.56
CA ALA A 254 16.93 12.90 10.83
C ALA A 254 17.57 11.74 10.04
N VAL A 255 17.66 10.55 10.66
CA VAL A 255 18.15 9.33 9.99
C VAL A 255 17.22 8.93 8.84
N LEU A 256 15.91 9.01 9.05
CA LEU A 256 14.89 8.70 8.05
C LEU A 256 14.97 9.64 6.85
N THR A 257 15.09 10.97 7.10
CA THR A 257 15.24 11.99 6.06
C THR A 257 16.49 11.75 5.21
N SER A 258 17.64 11.51 5.85
CA SER A 258 18.89 11.21 5.15
C SER A 258 18.79 9.94 4.28
N ALA A 259 18.08 8.91 4.76
CA ALA A 259 17.83 7.70 3.97
C ALA A 259 16.92 7.97 2.77
N ALA A 260 15.89 8.80 2.93
CA ALA A 260 14.99 9.19 1.85
C ALA A 260 15.71 9.99 0.75
N GLU A 261 16.61 10.90 1.12
CA GLU A 261 17.46 11.68 0.18
C GLU A 261 18.38 10.76 -0.63
N ARG A 262 19.07 9.80 0.04
CA ARG A 262 19.92 8.84 -0.65
C ARG A 262 19.12 7.95 -1.63
N LEU A 263 17.93 7.53 -1.23
CA LEU A 263 17.08 6.72 -2.08
C LEU A 263 16.54 7.51 -3.28
N GLY A 264 16.16 8.75 -3.06
CA GLY A 264 15.65 9.64 -4.11
C GLY A 264 16.70 9.96 -5.16
N SER A 265 17.94 10.28 -4.76
CA SER A 265 19.05 10.58 -5.68
C SER A 265 19.36 9.42 -6.63
N ARG A 266 19.16 8.19 -6.21
CA ARG A 266 19.35 6.96 -7.00
C ARG A 266 18.14 6.61 -7.89
N GLY A 267 16.93 7.08 -7.52
CA GLY A 267 15.71 6.91 -8.30
C GLY A 267 15.69 7.70 -9.61
N SER A 268 16.55 8.71 -9.72
CA SER A 268 16.62 9.63 -10.87
C SER A 268 17.44 9.08 -12.06
N ALA A 269 18.03 7.91 -11.93
CA ALA A 269 18.84 7.28 -12.99
C ALA A 269 17.99 6.43 -13.95
N ARG A 270 16.73 6.83 -14.26
CA ARG A 270 15.84 6.19 -15.24
C ARG A 270 15.78 6.96 -16.54
#